data_70e543c4f7042ba1655e0ac766af1941
#
_entry.id   70e543c4f7042ba1655e0ac766af1941
#
_cell.length_a   1.000
_cell.length_b   1.000
_cell.length_c   1.000
_cell.angle_alpha   90.00
_cell.angle_beta   90.00
_cell.angle_gamma   90.00
#
_symmetry.space_group_name_H-M   'P 1'
#
loop_
_entity.id
_entity.type
_entity.pdbx_description
1 polymer ?
#
loop_
_entity_poly.entity_id
_entity_poly.type
_entity_poly.pdbx_seq_one_letter_code
_entity_poly.pdbx_strand_id
1 'polypeptide(L)'
;MFLVPDFKGHDFFPHHVRLPFMRYKLHCLVMSTLLTVLSLGLILVNGFNYGVDFKGGSMIEVRANSGTLDVGDMRTTLSKLGLGDIQIQSFGTDADALIRIEQQPGEEEAQQEAAKQVLEALGPDFELRRIEVVGPAVSSELRTTSLIAIVVSMIAIVAYVWFRFEWQFSVGVIVGLVHDVAITAGVFSLFWLEFDLGIVAALLTILGYSINDSIVVADRIRENLRKYKKMPLTELLDLSINETLSRTILTGVTTIVVLFALFFLGGEVIRNFTFCMLFGVLVGTYSSIFISAPVIDYLGIKRDWSGEAAKPAAANSQAAARP
;
A
#
# COMPACT_ATOMS: atom_id res chain seq x y z
N MET A 1 35.39 29.53 -5.92
CA MET A 1 34.84 28.87 -7.13
C MET A 1 35.10 27.36 -6.91
N PHE A 2 34.15 26.66 -6.33
CA PHE A 2 34.28 25.21 -6.12
C PHE A 2 34.06 24.52 -7.45
N LEU A 3 35.08 23.85 -7.99
CA LEU A 3 34.98 22.96 -9.15
C LEU A 3 34.10 21.77 -8.73
N VAL A 4 32.82 21.83 -9.09
CA VAL A 4 31.97 20.63 -9.09
C VAL A 4 32.44 19.78 -10.27
N PRO A 5 32.96 18.56 -10.07
CA PRO A 5 33.31 17.69 -11.18
C PRO A 5 32.09 17.48 -12.05
N ASP A 6 32.23 17.55 -13.37
CA ASP A 6 31.17 17.19 -14.34
C ASP A 6 30.78 15.70 -14.15
N PHE A 7 29.84 15.47 -13.25
CA PHE A 7 29.27 14.16 -13.02
C PHE A 7 28.29 13.88 -14.14
N LYS A 8 28.73 13.15 -15.16
CA LYS A 8 27.81 12.58 -16.16
C LYS A 8 26.97 11.54 -15.45
N GLY A 9 25.70 11.85 -15.20
CA GLY A 9 24.75 10.90 -14.61
C GLY A 9 24.78 9.57 -15.38
N HIS A 10 24.78 8.46 -14.65
CA HIS A 10 24.67 7.13 -15.28
C HIS A 10 23.19 6.87 -15.55
N ASP A 11 22.84 6.72 -16.83
CA ASP A 11 21.55 6.16 -17.24
C ASP A 11 21.57 4.66 -16.88
N PHE A 12 20.96 4.32 -15.75
CA PHE A 12 20.85 2.93 -15.29
C PHE A 12 20.00 2.06 -16.22
N PHE A 13 19.16 2.66 -17.06
CA PHE A 13 18.36 1.99 -18.07
C PHE A 13 18.68 2.56 -19.46
N PRO A 14 19.40 1.79 -20.30
CA PRO A 14 19.62 2.20 -21.68
C PRO A 14 18.29 2.36 -22.41
N HIS A 15 18.07 3.49 -23.08
CA HIS A 15 16.87 3.80 -23.86
C HIS A 15 16.55 2.80 -25.00
N HIS A 16 17.39 1.78 -25.19
CA HIS A 16 17.25 0.78 -26.25
C HIS A 16 16.72 -0.59 -25.79
N VAL A 17 16.50 -0.79 -24.47
CA VAL A 17 15.98 -2.05 -23.95
C VAL A 17 14.46 -2.08 -24.21
N ARG A 18 13.99 -3.07 -24.97
CA ARG A 18 12.58 -3.35 -25.20
C ARG A 18 12.22 -4.67 -24.56
N LEU A 19 11.65 -4.61 -23.37
CA LEU A 19 11.20 -5.79 -22.64
C LEU A 19 9.78 -6.15 -23.08
N PRO A 20 9.51 -7.42 -23.44
CA PRO A 20 8.18 -7.85 -23.88
C PRO A 20 7.29 -8.18 -22.66
N PHE A 21 6.83 -7.17 -21.93
CA PHE A 21 6.00 -7.34 -20.72
C PHE A 21 4.69 -8.07 -21.02
N MET A 22 4.04 -7.71 -22.12
CA MET A 22 2.75 -8.27 -22.52
C MET A 22 2.83 -9.75 -22.90
N ARG A 23 4.02 -10.28 -23.20
CA ARG A 23 4.22 -11.71 -23.42
C ARG A 23 3.84 -12.55 -22.20
N TYR A 24 4.06 -12.01 -20.99
CA TYR A 24 3.82 -12.70 -19.73
C TYR A 24 2.49 -12.30 -19.08
N LYS A 25 1.68 -11.44 -19.72
CA LYS A 25 0.45 -10.88 -19.16
C LYS A 25 -0.51 -11.91 -18.54
N LEU A 26 -0.72 -13.05 -19.21
CA LEU A 26 -1.62 -14.09 -18.73
C LEU A 26 -1.11 -14.73 -17.43
N HIS A 27 0.18 -15.10 -17.41
CA HIS A 27 0.80 -15.72 -16.22
C HIS A 27 0.76 -14.77 -15.03
N CYS A 28 1.11 -13.49 -15.24
CA CYS A 28 1.11 -12.48 -14.21
C CYS A 28 -0.31 -12.21 -13.70
N LEU A 29 -1.32 -12.07 -14.57
CA LEU A 29 -2.71 -11.88 -14.17
C LEU A 29 -3.27 -13.07 -13.39
N VAL A 30 -3.01 -14.30 -13.84
CA VAL A 30 -3.47 -15.51 -13.12
C VAL A 30 -2.81 -15.59 -11.75
N MET A 31 -1.49 -15.41 -11.67
CA MET A 31 -0.77 -15.40 -10.39
C MET A 31 -1.31 -14.30 -9.45
N SER A 32 -1.46 -13.08 -9.95
CA SER A 32 -1.97 -11.95 -9.17
C SER A 32 -3.41 -12.17 -8.69
N THR A 33 -4.27 -12.72 -9.56
CA THR A 33 -5.64 -13.06 -9.19
C THR A 33 -5.67 -14.13 -8.09
N LEU A 34 -4.85 -15.18 -8.22
CA LEU A 34 -4.74 -16.23 -7.19
C LEU A 34 -4.23 -15.65 -5.86
N LEU A 35 -3.19 -14.80 -5.89
CA LEU A 35 -2.67 -14.15 -4.69
C LEU A 35 -3.71 -13.23 -4.05
N THR A 36 -4.46 -12.46 -4.85
CA THR A 36 -5.53 -11.59 -4.34
C THR A 36 -6.64 -12.41 -3.68
N VAL A 37 -7.11 -13.48 -4.34
CA VAL A 37 -8.16 -14.36 -3.78
C VAL A 37 -7.66 -15.04 -2.52
N LEU A 38 -6.41 -15.53 -2.50
CA LEU A 38 -5.80 -16.12 -1.31
C LEU A 38 -5.70 -15.08 -0.18
N SER A 39 -5.26 -13.86 -0.46
CA SER A 39 -5.18 -12.78 0.53
C SER A 39 -6.53 -12.44 1.13
N LEU A 40 -7.57 -12.30 0.30
CA LEU A 40 -8.94 -12.08 0.77
C LEU A 40 -9.45 -13.27 1.60
N GLY A 41 -9.16 -14.50 1.17
CA GLY A 41 -9.48 -15.71 1.92
C GLY A 41 -8.81 -15.75 3.30
N LEU A 42 -7.52 -15.40 3.37
CA LEU A 42 -6.79 -15.29 4.63
C LEU A 42 -7.39 -14.24 5.56
N ILE A 43 -7.72 -13.06 5.03
CA ILE A 43 -8.37 -11.99 5.81
C ILE A 43 -9.71 -12.46 6.37
N LEU A 44 -10.50 -13.20 5.58
CA LEU A 44 -11.81 -13.70 6.03
C LEU A 44 -11.70 -14.82 7.06
N VAL A 45 -10.70 -15.69 6.97
CA VAL A 45 -10.53 -16.84 7.85
C VAL A 45 -9.76 -16.49 9.12
N ASN A 46 -8.61 -15.84 8.97
CA ASN A 46 -7.73 -15.49 10.08
C ASN A 46 -8.10 -14.15 10.74
N GLY A 47 -8.71 -13.21 9.97
CA GLY A 47 -8.89 -11.83 10.41
C GLY A 47 -7.57 -11.07 10.49
N PHE A 48 -7.54 -10.04 11.34
CA PHE A 48 -6.35 -9.23 11.63
C PHE A 48 -5.99 -9.31 13.11
N ASN A 49 -4.71 -9.23 13.40
CA ASN A 49 -4.22 -8.99 14.74
C ASN A 49 -4.34 -7.49 15.06
N TYR A 50 -5.52 -7.05 15.48
CA TYR A 50 -5.77 -5.64 15.77
C TYR A 50 -4.96 -5.16 16.97
N GLY A 51 -4.32 -4.00 16.82
CA GLY A 51 -3.67 -3.26 17.88
C GLY A 51 -4.66 -2.62 18.87
N VAL A 52 -4.11 -1.99 19.90
CA VAL A 52 -4.91 -1.32 20.96
C VAL A 52 -5.78 -0.20 20.42
N ASP A 53 -5.40 0.42 19.32
CA ASP A 53 -6.20 1.46 18.63
C ASP A 53 -7.60 0.97 18.26
N PHE A 54 -7.73 -0.30 17.91
CA PHE A 54 -8.99 -0.89 17.42
C PHE A 54 -9.67 -1.83 18.42
N LYS A 55 -8.91 -2.45 19.32
CA LYS A 55 -9.45 -3.31 20.37
C LYS A 55 -9.76 -2.56 21.65
N GLY A 56 -9.10 -1.43 21.87
CA GLY A 56 -9.01 -0.79 23.17
C GLY A 56 -8.02 -1.53 24.08
N GLY A 57 -7.77 -0.98 25.25
CA GLY A 57 -6.82 -1.52 26.20
C GLY A 57 -5.61 -0.65 26.40
N SER A 58 -4.54 -1.24 26.97
CA SER A 58 -3.30 -0.52 27.21
C SER A 58 -2.11 -1.28 26.62
N MET A 59 -1.18 -0.52 26.04
CA MET A 59 0.10 -1.02 25.54
C MET A 59 1.24 -0.32 26.30
N ILE A 60 2.13 -1.11 26.92
CA ILE A 60 3.21 -0.62 27.75
C ILE A 60 4.50 -1.20 27.20
N GLU A 61 5.44 -0.34 26.85
CA GLU A 61 6.80 -0.71 26.47
C GLU A 61 7.72 -0.46 27.67
N VAL A 62 8.40 -1.50 28.12
CA VAL A 62 9.34 -1.43 29.24
C VAL A 62 10.69 -1.99 28.85
N ARG A 63 11.74 -1.47 29.48
CA ARG A 63 13.11 -1.97 29.37
C ARG A 63 13.62 -2.48 30.71
N ALA A 64 14.16 -3.70 30.75
CA ALA A 64 14.81 -4.24 31.92
C ALA A 64 16.15 -3.56 32.17
N ASN A 65 16.38 -3.04 33.38
CA ASN A 65 17.65 -2.42 33.79
C ASN A 65 18.81 -3.45 33.88
N SER A 66 18.48 -4.73 34.05
CA SER A 66 19.44 -5.84 34.07
C SER A 66 20.01 -6.21 32.70
N GLY A 67 19.47 -5.64 31.61
CA GLY A 67 19.89 -5.92 30.25
C GLY A 67 19.35 -7.21 29.64
N THR A 68 18.68 -8.05 30.43
CA THR A 68 17.99 -9.28 29.97
C THR A 68 16.61 -9.37 30.57
N LEU A 69 15.68 -9.92 29.83
CA LEU A 69 14.25 -9.98 30.17
C LEU A 69 13.83 -11.43 30.37
N ASP A 70 13.21 -11.73 31.52
CA ASP A 70 12.52 -13.00 31.74
C ASP A 70 11.00 -12.82 31.52
N VAL A 71 10.54 -13.14 30.31
CA VAL A 71 9.12 -13.08 29.95
C VAL A 71 8.27 -14.04 30.78
N GLY A 72 8.84 -15.16 31.27
CA GLY A 72 8.17 -16.13 32.12
C GLY A 72 7.84 -15.57 33.49
N ASP A 73 8.82 -14.95 34.14
CA ASP A 73 8.64 -14.27 35.42
C ASP A 73 7.68 -13.10 35.33
N MET A 74 7.81 -12.29 34.31
CA MET A 74 6.87 -11.18 34.04
C MET A 74 5.44 -11.69 33.92
N ARG A 75 5.22 -12.76 33.11
CA ARG A 75 3.90 -13.34 32.93
C ARG A 75 3.33 -13.86 34.25
N THR A 76 4.16 -14.53 35.06
CA THR A 76 3.76 -15.06 36.38
C THR A 76 3.37 -13.92 37.34
N THR A 77 4.09 -12.81 37.30
CA THR A 77 3.82 -11.65 38.15
C THR A 77 2.55 -10.92 37.69
N LEU A 78 2.44 -10.63 36.41
CA LEU A 78 1.32 -9.84 35.89
C LEU A 78 0.00 -10.62 35.84
N SER A 79 0.03 -11.96 35.67
CA SER A 79 -1.20 -12.76 35.68
C SER A 79 -1.93 -12.75 37.04
N LYS A 80 -1.23 -12.42 38.14
CA LYS A 80 -1.83 -12.28 39.46
C LYS A 80 -2.70 -11.05 39.65
N LEU A 81 -2.55 -10.06 38.75
CA LEU A 81 -3.31 -8.81 38.83
C LEU A 81 -4.79 -8.95 38.44
N GLY A 82 -5.16 -10.02 37.75
CA GLY A 82 -6.55 -10.27 37.36
C GLY A 82 -7.08 -9.31 36.30
N LEU A 83 -6.19 -8.73 35.46
CA LEU A 83 -6.52 -7.74 34.44
C LEU A 83 -6.94 -8.36 33.09
N GLY A 84 -7.44 -9.59 33.07
CA GLY A 84 -7.82 -10.30 31.84
C GLY A 84 -6.61 -10.89 31.11
N ASP A 85 -6.68 -10.93 29.78
CA ASP A 85 -5.57 -11.43 28.96
C ASP A 85 -4.45 -10.40 28.90
N ILE A 86 -3.27 -10.81 29.38
CA ILE A 86 -2.04 -10.01 29.31
C ILE A 86 -1.07 -10.71 28.36
N GLN A 87 -0.78 -10.05 27.24
CA GLN A 87 0.17 -10.54 26.26
C GLN A 87 1.51 -9.85 26.47
N ILE A 88 2.58 -10.65 26.60
CA ILE A 88 3.93 -10.16 26.78
C ILE A 88 4.81 -10.75 25.69
N GLN A 89 5.51 -9.90 24.97
CA GLN A 89 6.45 -10.32 23.93
C GLN A 89 7.74 -9.49 24.02
N SER A 90 8.87 -10.11 23.67
CA SER A 90 10.12 -9.38 23.50
C SER A 90 9.98 -8.40 22.32
N PHE A 91 10.56 -7.22 22.44
CA PHE A 91 10.39 -6.12 21.51
C PHE A 91 11.71 -5.42 21.25
N GLY A 92 12.24 -5.55 20.06
CA GLY A 92 13.49 -4.91 19.64
C GLY A 92 14.75 -5.58 20.17
N THR A 93 15.06 -5.42 21.45
CA THR A 93 16.23 -6.03 22.09
C THR A 93 15.82 -7.08 23.12
N ASP A 94 16.80 -7.89 23.61
CA ASP A 94 16.56 -8.89 24.66
C ASP A 94 16.19 -8.26 26.02
N ALA A 95 16.31 -6.95 26.14
CA ALA A 95 15.97 -6.19 27.34
C ALA A 95 14.63 -5.48 27.26
N ASP A 96 14.01 -5.39 26.09
CA ASP A 96 12.76 -4.66 25.87
C ASP A 96 11.55 -5.61 25.81
N ALA A 97 10.46 -5.26 26.49
CA ALA A 97 9.19 -5.94 26.43
C ALA A 97 8.05 -5.02 26.02
N LEU A 98 7.15 -5.56 25.21
CA LEU A 98 5.85 -5.00 24.93
C LEU A 98 4.79 -5.78 25.70
N ILE A 99 4.06 -5.08 26.55
CA ILE A 99 2.99 -5.63 27.38
C ILE A 99 1.66 -5.06 26.87
N ARG A 100 0.73 -5.93 26.49
CA ARG A 100 -0.63 -5.54 26.13
C ARG A 100 -1.58 -6.04 27.21
N ILE A 101 -2.45 -5.15 27.65
CA ILE A 101 -3.49 -5.41 28.63
C ILE A 101 -4.81 -5.29 27.89
N GLU A 102 -5.65 -6.31 28.03
CA GLU A 102 -7.01 -6.30 27.47
C GLU A 102 -7.82 -5.12 28.00
N GLN A 103 -8.79 -4.69 27.20
CA GLN A 103 -9.71 -3.64 27.59
C GLN A 103 -10.43 -3.97 28.89
N GLN A 104 -10.28 -3.10 29.90
CA GLN A 104 -10.96 -3.26 31.17
C GLN A 104 -12.42 -2.77 31.11
N PRO A 105 -13.34 -3.39 31.89
CA PRO A 105 -14.68 -2.87 32.03
C PRO A 105 -14.66 -1.50 32.72
N GLY A 106 -15.17 -0.49 32.08
CA GLY A 106 -15.20 0.90 32.55
C GLY A 106 -14.77 1.90 31.50
N GLU A 107 -14.57 3.15 31.93
CA GLU A 107 -14.09 4.22 31.06
C GLU A 107 -12.55 4.29 30.98
N GLU A 108 -12.01 5.35 30.44
CA GLU A 108 -10.56 5.52 30.23
C GLU A 108 -9.76 5.43 31.54
N GLU A 109 -10.34 5.87 32.67
CA GLU A 109 -9.72 5.81 34.00
C GLU A 109 -9.41 4.35 34.42
N ALA A 110 -10.27 3.39 34.08
CA ALA A 110 -10.03 1.98 34.40
C ALA A 110 -8.83 1.42 33.61
N GLN A 111 -8.63 1.87 32.38
CA GLN A 111 -7.47 1.50 31.57
C GLN A 111 -6.18 2.10 32.12
N GLN A 112 -6.22 3.37 32.55
CA GLN A 112 -5.07 4.03 33.16
C GLN A 112 -4.69 3.38 34.48
N GLU A 113 -5.66 3.00 35.30
CA GLU A 113 -5.41 2.31 36.57
C GLU A 113 -4.81 0.91 36.34
N ALA A 114 -5.31 0.16 35.35
CA ALA A 114 -4.73 -1.15 34.99
C ALA A 114 -3.27 -1.00 34.53
N ALA A 115 -2.97 -0.02 33.70
CA ALA A 115 -1.59 0.25 33.28
C ALA A 115 -0.68 0.62 34.44
N LYS A 116 -1.17 1.42 35.38
CA LYS A 116 -0.45 1.79 36.60
C LYS A 116 -0.17 0.56 37.48
N GLN A 117 -1.13 -0.32 37.70
CA GLN A 117 -0.97 -1.55 38.45
C GLN A 117 0.11 -2.47 37.85
N VAL A 118 0.17 -2.55 36.52
CA VAL A 118 1.23 -3.30 35.82
C VAL A 118 2.61 -2.69 36.08
N LEU A 119 2.75 -1.35 35.98
CA LEU A 119 4.02 -0.69 36.26
C LEU A 119 4.46 -0.84 37.72
N GLU A 120 3.53 -0.75 38.66
CA GLU A 120 3.79 -0.98 40.10
C GLU A 120 4.22 -2.42 40.38
N ALA A 121 3.60 -3.40 39.70
CA ALA A 121 3.92 -4.82 39.86
C ALA A 121 5.30 -5.18 39.26
N LEU A 122 5.72 -4.51 38.21
CA LEU A 122 7.05 -4.68 37.62
C LEU A 122 8.16 -4.07 38.47
N GLY A 123 7.84 -3.02 39.21
CA GLY A 123 8.77 -2.38 40.16
C GLY A 123 9.89 -1.57 39.48
N PRO A 124 10.92 -1.19 40.26
CA PRO A 124 12.00 -0.30 39.81
C PRO A 124 13.01 -0.95 38.84
N ASP A 125 12.93 -2.28 38.66
CA ASP A 125 13.86 -3.01 37.80
C ASP A 125 13.58 -2.78 36.31
N PHE A 126 12.47 -2.07 35.99
CA PHE A 126 12.07 -1.76 34.64
C PHE A 126 11.92 -0.26 34.43
N GLU A 127 12.44 0.21 33.32
CA GLU A 127 12.26 1.57 32.83
C GLU A 127 11.05 1.61 31.88
N LEU A 128 10.08 2.49 32.16
CA LEU A 128 8.98 2.76 31.23
C LEU A 128 9.49 3.55 30.03
N ARG A 129 9.31 3.00 28.82
CA ARG A 129 9.69 3.62 27.56
C ARG A 129 8.51 4.32 26.90
N ARG A 130 7.36 3.65 26.89
CA ARG A 130 6.13 4.13 26.25
C ARG A 130 4.92 3.54 26.93
N ILE A 131 3.86 4.31 26.98
CA ILE A 131 2.54 3.85 27.38
C ILE A 131 1.50 4.43 26.43
N GLU A 132 0.63 3.58 25.96
CA GLU A 132 -0.55 3.95 25.18
C GLU A 132 -1.78 3.37 25.86
N VAL A 133 -2.76 4.20 26.06
CA VAL A 133 -4.04 3.83 26.69
C VAL A 133 -5.17 4.26 25.77
N VAL A 134 -5.99 3.32 25.35
CA VAL A 134 -7.12 3.59 24.45
C VAL A 134 -8.40 3.06 25.09
N GLY A 135 -9.26 3.99 25.47
CA GLY A 135 -10.58 3.65 26.03
C GLY A 135 -11.55 3.08 25.00
N PRO A 136 -12.65 2.43 25.46
CA PRO A 136 -13.61 1.76 24.57
C PRO A 136 -14.32 2.68 23.57
N ALA A 137 -14.65 3.86 23.98
CA ALA A 137 -15.29 4.85 23.11
C ALA A 137 -14.35 5.26 21.96
N VAL A 138 -13.08 5.58 22.29
CA VAL A 138 -12.06 6.01 21.34
C VAL A 138 -11.74 4.89 20.35
N SER A 139 -11.52 3.65 20.80
CA SER A 139 -11.21 2.54 19.91
C SER A 139 -12.35 2.22 18.93
N SER A 140 -13.59 2.32 19.38
CA SER A 140 -14.78 2.16 18.53
C SER A 140 -14.87 3.26 17.46
N GLU A 141 -14.60 4.51 17.83
CA GLU A 141 -14.57 5.66 16.92
C GLU A 141 -13.42 5.52 15.89
N LEU A 142 -12.22 5.19 16.35
CA LEU A 142 -11.05 4.98 15.48
C LEU A 142 -11.30 3.88 14.44
N ARG A 143 -11.89 2.76 14.84
CA ARG A 143 -12.25 1.67 13.92
C ARG A 143 -13.22 2.13 12.85
N THR A 144 -14.28 2.82 13.25
CA THR A 144 -15.32 3.30 12.32
C THR A 144 -14.75 4.37 11.38
N THR A 145 -14.03 5.33 11.90
CA THR A 145 -13.42 6.43 11.14
C THR A 145 -12.36 5.91 10.15
N SER A 146 -11.53 4.95 10.56
CA SER A 146 -10.54 4.31 9.69
C SER A 146 -11.19 3.59 8.50
N LEU A 147 -12.27 2.84 8.75
CA LEU A 147 -13.01 2.17 7.67
C LEU A 147 -13.63 3.20 6.72
N ILE A 148 -14.25 4.25 7.24
CA ILE A 148 -14.81 5.34 6.44
C ILE A 148 -13.69 6.01 5.62
N ALA A 149 -12.54 6.30 6.21
CA ALA A 149 -11.42 6.92 5.53
C ALA A 149 -10.93 6.09 4.33
N ILE A 150 -10.79 4.76 4.49
CA ILE A 150 -10.40 3.85 3.40
C ILE A 150 -11.45 3.87 2.28
N VAL A 151 -12.74 3.73 2.63
CA VAL A 151 -13.83 3.67 1.65
C VAL A 151 -13.96 5.00 0.91
N VAL A 152 -13.98 6.13 1.62
CA VAL A 152 -14.09 7.46 1.02
C VAL A 152 -12.89 7.77 0.12
N SER A 153 -11.67 7.44 0.57
CA SER A 153 -10.46 7.63 -0.25
C SER A 153 -10.52 6.77 -1.52
N MET A 154 -10.94 5.52 -1.41
CA MET A 154 -11.09 4.65 -2.58
C MET A 154 -12.13 5.20 -3.56
N ILE A 155 -13.30 5.64 -3.08
CA ILE A 155 -14.35 6.25 -3.92
C ILE A 155 -13.83 7.52 -4.59
N ALA A 156 -13.14 8.38 -3.85
CA ALA A 156 -12.58 9.62 -4.40
C ALA A 156 -11.54 9.35 -5.50
N ILE A 157 -10.67 8.36 -5.29
CA ILE A 157 -9.69 7.91 -6.28
C ILE A 157 -10.39 7.36 -7.53
N VAL A 158 -11.37 6.47 -7.35
CA VAL A 158 -12.14 5.88 -8.45
C VAL A 158 -12.84 6.98 -9.25
N ALA A 159 -13.50 7.93 -8.57
CA ALA A 159 -14.18 9.05 -9.21
C ALA A 159 -13.20 9.93 -10.01
N TYR A 160 -12.03 10.24 -9.42
CA TYR A 160 -10.99 11.02 -10.10
C TYR A 160 -10.49 10.33 -11.37
N VAL A 161 -10.14 9.03 -11.28
CA VAL A 161 -9.61 8.26 -12.42
C VAL A 161 -10.69 8.12 -13.50
N TRP A 162 -11.94 7.87 -13.12
CA TRP A 162 -13.07 7.78 -14.05
C TRP A 162 -13.31 9.10 -14.81
N PHE A 163 -13.18 10.22 -14.13
CA PHE A 163 -13.34 11.53 -14.75
C PHE A 163 -12.15 11.90 -15.65
N ARG A 164 -10.93 11.47 -15.26
CA ARG A 164 -9.68 11.84 -15.95
C ARG A 164 -9.37 10.99 -17.17
N PHE A 165 -9.80 9.72 -17.16
CA PHE A 165 -9.48 8.72 -18.18
C PHE A 165 -10.74 8.08 -18.76
N GLU A 166 -10.57 7.41 -19.90
CA GLU A 166 -11.62 6.55 -20.46
C GLU A 166 -11.84 5.33 -19.56
N TRP A 167 -13.05 4.77 -19.60
CA TRP A 167 -13.47 3.71 -18.67
C TRP A 167 -12.55 2.48 -18.64
N GLN A 168 -11.93 2.10 -19.78
CA GLN A 168 -11.02 0.95 -19.84
C GLN A 168 -9.75 1.19 -18.99
N PHE A 169 -9.20 2.40 -19.06
CA PHE A 169 -8.05 2.78 -18.23
C PHE A 169 -8.45 2.82 -16.76
N SER A 170 -9.63 3.37 -16.47
CA SER A 170 -10.15 3.47 -15.11
C SER A 170 -10.29 2.09 -14.47
N VAL A 171 -10.87 1.14 -15.20
CA VAL A 171 -11.01 -0.25 -14.71
C VAL A 171 -9.63 -0.87 -14.48
N GLY A 172 -8.67 -0.73 -15.40
CA GLY A 172 -7.32 -1.26 -15.23
C GLY A 172 -6.63 -0.73 -13.97
N VAL A 173 -6.69 0.58 -13.73
CA VAL A 173 -6.11 1.22 -12.54
C VAL A 173 -6.81 0.76 -11.26
N ILE A 174 -8.15 0.72 -11.26
CA ILE A 174 -8.94 0.30 -10.07
C ILE A 174 -8.63 -1.16 -9.70
N VAL A 175 -8.55 -2.06 -10.68
CA VAL A 175 -8.18 -3.46 -10.44
C VAL A 175 -6.78 -3.56 -9.82
N GLY A 176 -5.82 -2.77 -10.31
CA GLY A 176 -4.49 -2.67 -9.71
C GLY A 176 -4.52 -2.20 -8.25
N LEU A 177 -5.28 -1.13 -7.94
CA LEU A 177 -5.40 -0.61 -6.57
C LEU A 177 -6.04 -1.61 -5.60
N VAL A 178 -7.10 -2.28 -6.02
CA VAL A 178 -7.76 -3.32 -5.19
C VAL A 178 -6.79 -4.47 -4.93
N HIS A 179 -6.05 -4.92 -5.94
CA HIS A 179 -5.00 -5.92 -5.80
C HIS A 179 -3.95 -5.49 -4.78
N ASP A 180 -3.43 -4.27 -4.87
CA ASP A 180 -2.33 -3.79 -4.02
C ASP A 180 -2.74 -3.74 -2.54
N VAL A 181 -3.93 -3.21 -2.25
CA VAL A 181 -4.48 -3.17 -0.89
C VAL A 181 -4.76 -4.58 -0.38
N ALA A 182 -5.40 -5.44 -1.20
CA ALA A 182 -5.77 -6.78 -0.78
C ALA A 182 -4.54 -7.64 -0.45
N ILE A 183 -3.49 -7.60 -1.28
CA ILE A 183 -2.27 -8.36 -1.04
C ILE A 183 -1.50 -7.80 0.15
N THR A 184 -1.37 -6.48 0.27
CA THR A 184 -0.68 -5.87 1.41
C THR A 184 -1.39 -6.18 2.73
N ALA A 185 -2.71 -6.04 2.79
CA ALA A 185 -3.50 -6.42 3.95
C ALA A 185 -3.45 -7.94 4.22
N GLY A 186 -3.46 -8.77 3.16
CA GLY A 186 -3.34 -10.22 3.26
C GLY A 186 -2.02 -10.69 3.89
N VAL A 187 -0.92 -9.99 3.63
CA VAL A 187 0.38 -10.27 4.27
C VAL A 187 0.31 -10.02 5.78
N PHE A 188 -0.37 -8.95 6.22
CA PHE A 188 -0.58 -8.68 7.65
C PHE A 188 -1.41 -9.79 8.32
N SER A 189 -2.45 -10.27 7.65
CA SER A 189 -3.25 -11.41 8.12
C SER A 189 -2.46 -12.72 8.15
N LEU A 190 -1.62 -12.98 7.12
CA LEU A 190 -0.82 -14.21 7.00
C LEU A 190 0.23 -14.33 8.10
N PHE A 191 1.00 -13.26 8.33
CA PHE A 191 2.08 -13.24 9.31
C PHE A 191 1.63 -12.80 10.71
N TRP A 192 0.33 -12.58 10.90
CA TRP A 192 -0.27 -12.14 12.15
C TRP A 192 0.38 -10.87 12.71
N LEU A 193 0.82 -9.97 11.79
CA LEU A 193 1.41 -8.69 12.15
C LEU A 193 0.36 -7.78 12.76
N GLU A 194 0.78 -6.93 13.70
CA GLU A 194 -0.11 -5.97 14.33
C GLU A 194 -0.69 -5.00 13.31
N PHE A 195 -2.01 -4.87 13.34
CA PHE A 195 -2.79 -3.97 12.49
C PHE A 195 -3.32 -2.81 13.35
N ASP A 196 -2.60 -1.71 13.33
CA ASP A 196 -2.87 -0.49 14.08
C ASP A 196 -3.32 0.66 13.16
N LEU A 197 -3.53 1.85 13.72
CA LEU A 197 -3.89 3.05 12.96
C LEU A 197 -2.79 3.45 11.96
N GLY A 198 -1.54 3.18 12.30
CA GLY A 198 -0.39 3.41 11.41
C GLY A 198 -0.48 2.59 10.12
N ILE A 199 -0.97 1.34 10.20
CA ILE A 199 -1.14 0.49 9.01
C ILE A 199 -2.26 1.02 8.12
N VAL A 200 -3.35 1.56 8.69
CA VAL A 200 -4.38 2.24 7.90
C VAL A 200 -3.80 3.44 7.15
N ALA A 201 -3.00 4.26 7.83
CA ALA A 201 -2.32 5.38 7.19
C ALA A 201 -1.34 4.93 6.09
N ALA A 202 -0.61 3.83 6.30
CA ALA A 202 0.26 3.23 5.30
C ALA A 202 -0.54 2.76 4.07
N LEU A 203 -1.65 2.05 4.25
CA LEU A 203 -2.51 1.59 3.16
C LEU A 203 -3.05 2.76 2.33
N LEU A 204 -3.51 3.83 2.98
CA LEU A 204 -3.96 5.05 2.30
C LEU A 204 -2.82 5.72 1.51
N THR A 205 -1.60 5.71 2.05
CA THR A 205 -0.41 6.24 1.39
C THR A 205 -0.01 5.38 0.19
N ILE A 206 -0.08 4.05 0.31
CA ILE A 206 0.18 3.10 -0.78
C ILE A 206 -0.81 3.31 -1.93
N LEU A 207 -2.10 3.55 -1.64
CA LEU A 207 -3.09 3.90 -2.66
C LEU A 207 -2.66 5.12 -3.48
N GLY A 208 -2.20 6.17 -2.81
CA GLY A 208 -1.70 7.38 -3.46
C GLY A 208 -0.44 7.15 -4.27
N TYR A 209 0.47 6.29 -3.78
CA TYR A 209 1.71 5.95 -4.48
C TYR A 209 1.44 5.09 -5.72
N SER A 210 0.66 4.02 -5.59
CA SER A 210 0.36 3.08 -6.68
C SER A 210 -0.42 3.75 -7.82
N ILE A 211 -1.39 4.62 -7.47
CA ILE A 211 -2.14 5.34 -8.50
C ILE A 211 -1.27 6.28 -9.32
N ASN A 212 -0.27 6.95 -8.70
CA ASN A 212 0.63 7.85 -9.40
C ASN A 212 1.39 7.12 -10.52
N ASP A 213 1.90 5.94 -10.26
CA ASP A 213 2.63 5.13 -11.25
C ASP A 213 1.69 4.61 -12.35
N SER A 214 0.53 4.10 -11.97
CA SER A 214 -0.51 3.64 -12.91
C SER A 214 -1.00 4.76 -13.84
N ILE A 215 -1.15 6.00 -13.33
CA ILE A 215 -1.54 7.17 -14.13
C ILE A 215 -0.45 7.51 -15.15
N VAL A 216 0.83 7.44 -14.78
CA VAL A 216 1.95 7.73 -15.69
C VAL A 216 1.96 6.75 -16.87
N VAL A 217 1.77 5.46 -16.59
CA VAL A 217 1.68 4.41 -17.62
C VAL A 217 0.44 4.64 -18.50
N ALA A 218 -0.72 4.87 -17.89
CA ALA A 218 -1.98 5.11 -18.61
C ALA A 218 -1.93 6.35 -19.52
N ASP A 219 -1.35 7.44 -19.05
CA ASP A 219 -1.21 8.67 -19.84
C ASP A 219 -0.25 8.45 -21.03
N ARG A 220 0.85 7.70 -20.83
CA ARG A 220 1.77 7.32 -21.90
C ARG A 220 1.11 6.40 -22.93
N ILE A 221 0.34 5.42 -22.50
CA ILE A 221 -0.45 4.59 -23.42
C ILE A 221 -1.38 5.46 -24.25
N ARG A 222 -2.09 6.40 -23.63
CA ARG A 222 -3.00 7.33 -24.30
C ARG A 222 -2.28 8.23 -25.32
N GLU A 223 -1.10 8.73 -24.98
CA GLU A 223 -0.26 9.51 -25.92
C GLU A 223 0.14 8.65 -27.13
N ASN A 224 0.63 7.43 -26.88
CA ASN A 224 1.06 6.52 -27.94
C ASN A 224 -0.10 6.03 -28.82
N LEU A 225 -1.30 5.85 -28.27
CA LEU A 225 -2.51 5.55 -29.05
C LEU A 225 -2.81 6.64 -30.10
N ARG A 226 -2.60 7.91 -29.76
CA ARG A 226 -2.80 9.04 -30.69
C ARG A 226 -1.72 9.08 -31.74
N LYS A 227 -0.47 8.75 -31.37
CA LYS A 227 0.71 8.80 -32.23
C LYS A 227 0.78 7.62 -33.20
N TYR A 228 0.53 6.41 -32.72
CA TYR A 228 0.71 5.14 -33.46
C TYR A 228 -0.61 4.47 -33.80
N LYS A 229 -1.38 5.07 -34.74
CA LYS A 229 -2.74 4.61 -35.09
C LYS A 229 -2.83 3.17 -35.66
N LYS A 230 -1.75 2.65 -36.25
CA LYS A 230 -1.71 1.34 -36.93
C LYS A 230 -0.98 0.23 -36.14
N MET A 231 -0.29 0.60 -35.05
CA MET A 231 0.47 -0.37 -34.25
C MET A 231 -0.48 -1.33 -33.51
N PRO A 232 -0.23 -2.64 -33.45
CA PRO A 232 -0.99 -3.58 -32.61
C PRO A 232 -1.07 -3.10 -31.16
N LEU A 233 -2.20 -3.29 -30.47
CA LEU A 233 -2.39 -2.76 -29.10
C LEU A 233 -1.34 -3.32 -28.14
N THR A 234 -1.09 -4.63 -28.19
CA THR A 234 -0.09 -5.30 -27.35
C THR A 234 1.32 -4.72 -27.50
N GLU A 235 1.75 -4.44 -28.74
CA GLU A 235 3.05 -3.80 -29.02
C GLU A 235 3.11 -2.37 -28.53
N LEU A 236 1.99 -1.64 -28.65
CA LEU A 236 1.88 -0.27 -28.16
C LEU A 236 1.94 -0.20 -26.65
N LEU A 237 1.33 -1.17 -25.94
CA LEU A 237 1.41 -1.28 -24.48
C LEU A 237 2.85 -1.58 -24.05
N ASP A 238 3.52 -2.55 -24.70
CA ASP A 238 4.95 -2.82 -24.44
C ASP A 238 5.81 -1.58 -24.64
N LEU A 239 5.60 -0.85 -25.74
CA LEU A 239 6.31 0.40 -26.00
C LEU A 239 6.08 1.42 -24.88
N SER A 240 4.83 1.63 -24.49
CA SER A 240 4.46 2.64 -23.49
C SER A 240 5.03 2.33 -22.11
N ILE A 241 5.02 1.04 -21.70
CA ILE A 241 5.62 0.60 -20.46
C ILE A 241 7.15 0.81 -20.49
N ASN A 242 7.83 0.41 -21.59
CA ASN A 242 9.27 0.61 -21.70
C ASN A 242 9.67 2.10 -21.66
N GLU A 243 8.87 2.99 -22.24
CA GLU A 243 9.13 4.43 -22.23
C GLU A 243 8.94 5.07 -20.85
N THR A 244 8.14 4.47 -19.97
CA THR A 244 7.92 4.95 -18.59
C THR A 244 8.77 4.20 -17.55
N LEU A 245 9.36 3.07 -17.93
CA LEU A 245 10.05 2.14 -17.03
C LEU A 245 11.16 2.81 -16.20
N SER A 246 12.01 3.62 -16.84
CA SER A 246 13.10 4.33 -16.16
C SER A 246 12.57 5.22 -15.03
N ARG A 247 11.46 5.91 -15.26
CA ARG A 247 10.82 6.76 -14.25
C ARG A 247 10.23 5.92 -13.12
N THR A 248 9.46 4.88 -13.45
CA THR A 248 8.84 3.98 -12.47
C THR A 248 9.88 3.32 -11.57
N ILE A 249 10.97 2.82 -12.15
CA ILE A 249 12.06 2.23 -11.36
C ILE A 249 12.77 3.26 -10.50
N LEU A 250 13.07 4.45 -11.05
CA LEU A 250 13.76 5.49 -10.28
C LEU A 250 12.93 5.94 -9.08
N THR A 251 11.63 6.20 -9.27
CA THR A 251 10.73 6.57 -8.17
C THR A 251 10.58 5.45 -7.15
N GLY A 252 10.44 4.20 -7.61
CA GLY A 252 10.38 3.02 -6.73
C GLY A 252 11.65 2.85 -5.90
N VAL A 253 12.82 2.83 -6.55
CA VAL A 253 14.12 2.65 -5.89
C VAL A 253 14.40 3.75 -4.88
N THR A 254 14.19 5.02 -5.23
CA THR A 254 14.42 6.13 -4.28
C THR A 254 13.54 6.02 -3.05
N THR A 255 12.27 5.65 -3.21
CA THR A 255 11.34 5.44 -2.10
C THR A 255 11.75 4.22 -1.26
N ILE A 256 12.08 3.10 -1.90
CA ILE A 256 12.52 1.87 -1.23
C ILE A 256 13.79 2.10 -0.41
N VAL A 257 14.78 2.85 -0.92
CA VAL A 257 16.02 3.17 -0.18
C VAL A 257 15.72 3.92 1.12
N VAL A 258 14.82 4.91 1.08
CA VAL A 258 14.40 5.65 2.29
C VAL A 258 13.65 4.74 3.25
N LEU A 259 12.73 3.91 2.74
CA LEU A 259 11.98 2.96 3.56
C LEU A 259 12.89 1.87 4.17
N PHE A 260 13.91 1.40 3.47
CA PHE A 260 14.91 0.49 4.05
C PHE A 260 15.69 1.15 5.19
N ALA A 261 16.13 2.39 5.02
CA ALA A 261 16.78 3.12 6.10
C ALA A 261 15.86 3.26 7.32
N LEU A 262 14.57 3.59 7.12
CA LEU A 262 13.59 3.65 8.20
C LEU A 262 13.31 2.27 8.83
N PHE A 263 13.27 1.19 8.05
CA PHE A 263 13.02 -0.15 8.56
C PHE A 263 14.11 -0.65 9.49
N PHE A 264 15.37 -0.35 9.18
CA PHE A 264 16.52 -0.80 9.99
C PHE A 264 16.92 0.19 11.10
N LEU A 265 16.70 1.49 10.89
CA LEU A 265 17.18 2.54 11.81
C LEU A 265 16.03 3.24 12.55
N GLY A 266 14.76 3.07 12.12
CA GLY A 266 13.62 3.79 12.66
C GLY A 266 13.07 3.24 13.99
N GLY A 267 13.61 2.12 14.47
CA GLY A 267 13.13 1.47 15.68
C GLY A 267 11.84 0.66 15.48
N GLU A 268 11.46 -0.06 16.54
CA GLU A 268 10.37 -1.06 16.48
C GLU A 268 9.00 -0.40 16.28
N VAL A 269 8.78 0.79 16.84
CA VAL A 269 7.48 1.51 16.80
C VAL A 269 6.97 1.71 15.38
N ILE A 270 7.86 2.05 14.44
CA ILE A 270 7.48 2.31 13.04
C ILE A 270 7.80 1.15 12.11
N ARG A 271 8.29 0.02 12.64
CA ARG A 271 8.72 -1.12 11.82
C ARG A 271 7.59 -1.70 10.99
N ASN A 272 6.42 -1.96 11.57
CA ASN A 272 5.27 -2.51 10.87
C ASN A 272 4.73 -1.53 9.81
N PHE A 273 4.65 -0.23 10.16
CA PHE A 273 4.30 0.83 9.21
C PHE A 273 5.25 0.84 8.01
N THR A 274 6.56 0.84 8.29
CA THR A 274 7.60 0.90 7.25
C THR A 274 7.61 -0.37 6.40
N PHE A 275 7.40 -1.54 7.02
CA PHE A 275 7.24 -2.80 6.30
C PHE A 275 6.02 -2.76 5.36
N CYS A 276 4.86 -2.28 5.86
CA CYS A 276 3.65 -2.10 5.06
C CYS A 276 3.92 -1.24 3.83
N MET A 277 4.54 -0.07 4.03
CA MET A 277 4.91 0.85 2.97
C MET A 277 5.86 0.22 1.96
N LEU A 278 6.93 -0.44 2.43
CA LEU A 278 7.94 -1.08 1.58
C LEU A 278 7.33 -2.16 0.71
N PHE A 279 6.54 -3.04 1.32
CA PHE A 279 5.85 -4.10 0.60
C PHE A 279 4.81 -3.54 -0.39
N GLY A 280 4.02 -2.55 0.03
CA GLY A 280 3.01 -1.92 -0.81
C GLY A 280 3.59 -1.17 -2.01
N VAL A 281 4.73 -0.51 -1.86
CA VAL A 281 5.44 0.16 -2.98
C VAL A 281 5.93 -0.87 -3.99
N LEU A 282 6.47 -2.01 -3.55
CA LEU A 282 6.89 -3.10 -4.44
C LEU A 282 5.70 -3.68 -5.22
N VAL A 283 4.61 -3.97 -4.51
CA VAL A 283 3.37 -4.52 -5.12
C VAL A 283 2.74 -3.52 -6.08
N GLY A 284 2.68 -2.22 -5.72
CA GLY A 284 2.13 -1.16 -6.56
C GLY A 284 2.94 -0.90 -7.83
N THR A 285 4.28 -0.97 -7.73
CA THR A 285 5.15 -0.89 -8.91
C THR A 285 4.93 -2.08 -9.84
N TYR A 286 4.76 -3.28 -9.30
CA TYR A 286 4.44 -4.47 -10.09
C TYR A 286 3.04 -4.34 -10.74
N SER A 287 2.03 -3.90 -10.02
CA SER A 287 0.63 -3.88 -10.48
C SER A 287 0.39 -2.88 -11.61
N SER A 288 1.09 -1.75 -11.62
CA SER A 288 0.99 -0.74 -12.70
C SER A 288 1.39 -1.33 -14.06
N ILE A 289 2.36 -2.24 -14.08
CA ILE A 289 2.89 -2.88 -15.29
C ILE A 289 2.12 -4.17 -15.64
N PHE A 290 1.96 -5.06 -14.64
CA PHE A 290 1.52 -6.45 -14.90
C PHE A 290 0.03 -6.70 -14.61
N ILE A 291 -0.71 -5.68 -14.13
CA ILE A 291 -2.14 -5.77 -13.92
C ILE A 291 -2.88 -4.69 -14.69
N SER A 292 -2.57 -3.40 -14.44
CA SER A 292 -3.32 -2.30 -15.06
C SER A 292 -3.22 -2.33 -16.59
N ALA A 293 -2.03 -2.47 -17.15
CA ALA A 293 -1.84 -2.50 -18.61
C ALA A 293 -2.44 -3.76 -19.29
N PRO A 294 -2.27 -4.99 -18.76
CA PRO A 294 -2.95 -6.17 -19.30
C PRO A 294 -4.48 -6.10 -19.22
N VAL A 295 -5.06 -5.56 -18.15
CA VAL A 295 -6.52 -5.36 -18.05
C VAL A 295 -7.00 -4.43 -19.16
N ILE A 296 -6.29 -3.34 -19.43
CA ILE A 296 -6.58 -2.43 -20.56
C ILE A 296 -6.54 -3.17 -21.90
N ASP A 297 -5.56 -4.07 -22.09
CA ASP A 297 -5.45 -4.88 -23.31
C ASP A 297 -6.65 -5.81 -23.51
N TYR A 298 -7.10 -6.50 -22.44
CA TYR A 298 -8.27 -7.38 -22.50
C TYR A 298 -9.59 -6.64 -22.72
N LEU A 299 -9.75 -5.45 -22.16
CA LEU A 299 -10.95 -4.63 -22.37
C LEU A 299 -11.01 -4.04 -23.77
N GLY A 300 -9.87 -3.93 -24.45
CA GLY A 300 -9.75 -3.37 -25.77
C GLY A 300 -10.07 -1.86 -25.79
N ILE A 301 -9.31 -1.10 -26.56
CA ILE A 301 -9.54 0.34 -26.72
C ILE A 301 -10.04 0.58 -28.13
N LYS A 302 -11.20 1.26 -28.27
CA LYS A 302 -11.66 1.75 -29.57
C LYS A 302 -10.72 2.86 -30.04
N ARG A 303 -10.05 2.64 -31.18
CA ARG A 303 -9.07 3.58 -31.75
C ARG A 303 -9.71 4.69 -32.57
N ASP A 304 -11.03 4.83 -32.59
CA ASP A 304 -11.75 5.87 -33.33
C ASP A 304 -11.64 7.23 -32.63
N TRP A 305 -10.45 7.78 -32.67
CA TRP A 305 -10.18 9.21 -32.41
C TRP A 305 -10.49 10.08 -33.64
N SER A 306 -11.02 9.50 -34.71
CA SER A 306 -11.47 10.17 -35.94
C SER A 306 -12.89 10.68 -35.80
N GLY A 307 -13.24 11.30 -34.68
CA GLY A 307 -14.49 12.07 -34.55
C GLY A 307 -14.64 13.21 -35.56
N GLU A 308 -13.70 13.34 -36.50
CA GLU A 308 -13.71 14.18 -37.70
C GLU A 308 -13.08 13.40 -38.88
N ALA A 309 -13.60 12.22 -39.18
CA ALA A 309 -13.38 11.66 -40.49
C ALA A 309 -14.33 12.36 -41.46
N ALA A 310 -13.73 13.27 -42.24
CA ALA A 310 -14.16 13.70 -43.56
C ALA A 310 -15.62 13.41 -43.91
N LYS A 311 -16.47 14.43 -43.80
CA LYS A 311 -17.64 14.49 -44.68
C LYS A 311 -17.14 14.25 -46.10
N PRO A 312 -17.68 13.27 -46.87
CA PRO A 312 -17.34 13.14 -48.25
C PRO A 312 -17.64 14.50 -48.90
N ALA A 313 -16.65 15.11 -49.57
CA ALA A 313 -16.89 16.26 -50.39
C ALA A 313 -18.01 15.91 -51.34
N ALA A 314 -19.20 16.54 -51.16
CA ALA A 314 -20.27 16.45 -52.07
C ALA A 314 -19.72 16.83 -53.43
N ALA A 315 -19.68 15.85 -54.32
CA ALA A 315 -19.26 16.03 -55.69
C ALA A 315 -20.15 17.11 -56.31
N ASN A 316 -19.56 18.24 -56.62
CA ASN A 316 -20.14 19.31 -57.41
C ASN A 316 -20.35 18.78 -58.84
N SER A 317 -21.37 17.99 -59.06
CA SER A 317 -21.86 17.60 -60.38
C SER A 317 -22.95 18.56 -60.85
N GLN A 318 -22.62 19.85 -60.92
CA GLN A 318 -23.48 20.82 -61.62
C GLN A 318 -22.61 21.84 -62.37
N ALA A 319 -21.97 21.39 -63.44
CA ALA A 319 -21.49 22.31 -64.49
C ALA A 319 -21.25 21.55 -65.80
N ALA A 320 -22.29 21.03 -66.38
CA ALA A 320 -22.26 20.70 -67.81
C ALA A 320 -23.71 20.54 -68.34
N ALA A 321 -24.44 21.61 -68.41
CA ALA A 321 -25.60 21.74 -69.31
C ALA A 321 -25.90 23.21 -69.51
N ARG A 322 -25.30 23.76 -70.58
CA ARG A 322 -25.89 24.88 -71.32
C ARG A 322 -25.50 24.71 -72.78
N PRO A 323 -26.41 25.06 -73.71
CA PRO A 323 -26.54 24.65 -75.10
C PRO A 323 -25.56 25.27 -76.04
#